data_df35e5288f4eea61edccf7e690943a4c
#
_entry.id   df35e5288f4eea61edccf7e690943a4c
#
_cell.length_a   1.000
_cell.length_b   1.000
_cell.length_c   1.000
_cell.angle_alpha   90.00
_cell.angle_beta   90.00
_cell.angle_gamma   90.00
#
_symmetry.space_group_name_H-M   'P 1'
#
loop_
_entity.id
_entity.type
_entity.pdbx_description
1 polymer ?
#
loop_
_entity_poly.entity_id
_entity_poly.type
_entity_poly.pdbx_seq_one_letter_code
_entity_poly.pdbx_strand_id
1 'polypeptide(L)'
;AEAAKKMACMTAEQIDKIYPGTKALDHVSFDVLAGKVNVLIGENGAGKSTLMKIIAGIEQPSAGTLYMGDKEVAFKNTTEARKHGIGIIHQELSLFPNLNVYQNIFMAKEKKTGFVLDNKKHAQLAAQILERLEHPISPDTLIGDLRVGQQQMIEIARNLIADDLKILIMDEPTSSLSQQEVKILFK
;
A
#
# COMPACT_ATOMS: atom_id res chain seq x y z
N ALA A 1 -6.78 26.50 -0.01
CA ALA A 1 -7.49 25.32 0.55
C ALA A 1 -8.43 24.70 -0.50
N GLU A 2 -9.30 25.47 -1.16
CA GLU A 2 -10.31 24.99 -2.11
C GLU A 2 -9.71 24.40 -3.41
N ALA A 3 -8.62 24.97 -3.91
CA ALA A 3 -7.91 24.46 -5.10
C ALA A 3 -7.21 23.10 -4.83
N ALA A 4 -6.71 22.88 -3.62
CA ALA A 4 -6.10 21.60 -3.23
C ALA A 4 -7.16 20.49 -3.09
N LYS A 5 -8.34 20.80 -2.53
CA LYS A 5 -9.46 19.88 -2.41
C LYS A 5 -9.95 19.38 -3.79
N LYS A 6 -9.86 20.22 -4.82
CA LYS A 6 -10.24 19.87 -6.21
C LYS A 6 -9.23 18.94 -6.92
N MET A 7 -8.01 18.81 -6.39
CA MET A 7 -6.95 17.92 -6.90
C MET A 7 -6.76 16.67 -6.04
N ALA A 8 -7.41 16.58 -4.89
CA ALA A 8 -7.32 15.45 -3.99
C ALA A 8 -8.05 14.23 -4.59
N CYS A 9 -7.37 13.10 -4.67
CA CYS A 9 -8.02 11.83 -5.01
C CYS A 9 -8.71 11.22 -3.78
N MET A 10 -8.28 11.62 -2.57
CA MET A 10 -8.88 11.25 -1.30
C MET A 10 -8.71 12.36 -0.29
N THR A 11 -9.74 12.57 0.55
CA THR A 11 -9.72 13.50 1.67
C THR A 11 -10.17 12.78 2.94
N ALA A 12 -9.40 12.91 4.00
CA ALA A 12 -9.79 12.61 5.36
C ALA A 12 -10.22 13.94 6.00
N GLU A 13 -11.48 14.06 6.46
CA GLU A 13 -12.03 15.33 6.99
C GLU A 13 -12.43 15.15 8.45
N GLN A 14 -11.84 15.98 9.33
CA GLN A 14 -12.14 16.04 10.76
C GLN A 14 -12.11 14.68 11.46
N ILE A 15 -11.10 13.88 11.16
CA ILE A 15 -10.97 12.51 11.69
C ILE A 15 -10.58 12.54 13.17
N ASP A 16 -11.40 11.91 13.97
CA ASP A 16 -11.10 11.56 15.37
C ASP A 16 -10.83 10.07 15.50
N LYS A 17 -9.89 9.72 16.34
CA LYS A 17 -9.70 8.35 16.79
C LYS A 17 -9.40 8.29 18.28
N ILE A 18 -10.28 7.62 19.00
CA ILE A 18 -10.20 7.46 20.45
C ILE A 18 -9.99 5.98 20.75
N TYR A 19 -8.90 5.67 21.45
CA TYR A 19 -8.65 4.39 22.07
C TYR A 19 -8.94 4.48 23.58
N PRO A 20 -9.13 3.37 24.30
CA PRO A 20 -9.27 3.41 25.74
C PRO A 20 -8.10 4.16 26.39
N GLY A 21 -8.40 5.31 27.00
CA GLY A 21 -7.41 6.17 27.69
C GLY A 21 -6.59 7.11 26.81
N THR A 22 -6.74 7.10 25.46
CA THR A 22 -5.93 7.96 24.59
C THR A 22 -6.70 8.43 23.36
N LYS A 23 -6.69 9.73 23.08
CA LYS A 23 -7.14 10.31 21.81
C LYS A 23 -5.95 10.33 20.84
N ALA A 24 -5.93 9.44 19.88
CA ALA A 24 -4.82 9.29 18.92
C ALA A 24 -4.91 10.27 17.75
N LEU A 25 -6.14 10.66 17.34
CA LEU A 25 -6.39 11.69 16.35
C LEU A 25 -7.46 12.64 16.90
N ASP A 26 -7.23 13.94 16.73
CA ASP A 26 -8.10 15.03 17.18
C ASP A 26 -8.39 15.98 16.03
N HIS A 27 -9.57 15.83 15.40
CA HIS A 27 -10.05 16.65 14.27
C HIS A 27 -9.03 16.77 13.12
N VAL A 28 -8.33 15.68 12.81
CA VAL A 28 -7.28 15.69 11.79
C VAL A 28 -7.90 15.69 10.40
N SER A 29 -7.46 16.62 9.55
CA SER A 29 -7.81 16.64 8.14
C SER A 29 -6.57 16.50 7.28
N PHE A 30 -6.67 15.68 6.22
CA PHE A 30 -5.55 15.39 5.32
C PHE A 30 -6.04 15.10 3.90
N ASP A 31 -5.44 15.77 2.92
CA ASP A 31 -5.71 15.59 1.50
C ASP A 31 -4.61 14.78 0.83
N VAL A 32 -4.99 13.72 0.11
CA VAL A 32 -4.09 12.93 -0.74
C VAL A 32 -4.20 13.44 -2.16
N LEU A 33 -3.16 14.09 -2.64
CA LEU A 33 -3.10 14.66 -4.00
C LEU A 33 -2.77 13.58 -5.02
N ALA A 34 -3.54 13.53 -6.10
CA ALA A 34 -3.32 12.58 -7.20
C ALA A 34 -1.98 12.82 -7.92
N GLY A 35 -1.27 11.73 -8.27
CA GLY A 35 -0.01 11.79 -9.00
C GLY A 35 1.12 12.49 -8.24
N LYS A 36 1.04 12.53 -6.90
CA LYS A 36 2.02 13.15 -6.03
C LYS A 36 2.47 12.19 -4.93
N VAL A 37 3.69 12.39 -4.45
CA VAL A 37 4.14 11.81 -3.19
C VAL A 37 3.61 12.69 -2.06
N ASN A 38 2.74 12.12 -1.23
CA ASN A 38 2.16 12.78 -0.07
C ASN A 38 2.87 12.27 1.18
N VAL A 39 3.46 13.15 1.98
CA VAL A 39 4.29 12.77 3.13
C VAL A 39 3.63 13.22 4.43
N LEU A 40 3.44 12.28 5.35
CA LEU A 40 3.02 12.54 6.72
C LEU A 40 4.28 12.68 7.61
N ILE A 41 4.49 13.87 8.15
CA ILE A 41 5.62 14.18 9.02
C ILE A 41 5.11 14.48 10.43
N GLY A 42 5.78 13.97 11.44
CA GLY A 42 5.44 14.20 12.84
C GLY A 42 6.25 13.30 13.76
N GLU A 43 6.22 13.60 15.04
CA GLU A 43 6.88 12.82 16.09
C GLU A 43 6.30 11.40 16.21
N ASN A 44 7.03 10.51 16.91
CA ASN A 44 6.49 9.19 17.25
C ASN A 44 5.27 9.35 18.17
N GLY A 45 4.19 8.62 17.85
CA GLY A 45 2.92 8.78 18.57
C GLY A 45 2.00 9.90 18.08
N ALA A 46 2.41 10.72 17.08
CA ALA A 46 1.58 11.80 16.54
C ALA A 46 0.36 11.34 15.72
N GLY A 47 0.02 10.06 15.72
CA GLY A 47 -1.18 9.53 15.05
C GLY A 47 -0.98 9.21 13.55
N LYS A 48 0.24 9.33 12.98
CA LYS A 48 0.50 9.07 11.55
C LYS A 48 0.03 7.68 11.10
N SER A 49 0.50 6.64 11.78
CA SER A 49 0.13 5.25 11.45
C SER A 49 -1.36 5.00 11.71
N THR A 50 -1.96 5.67 12.69
CA THR A 50 -3.41 5.58 12.95
C THR A 50 -4.22 6.14 11.78
N LEU A 51 -3.84 7.32 11.25
CA LEU A 51 -4.50 7.90 10.08
C LEU A 51 -4.34 7.01 8.85
N MET A 52 -3.13 6.49 8.60
CA MET A 52 -2.86 5.55 7.50
C MET A 52 -3.70 4.27 7.62
N LYS A 53 -3.84 3.72 8.83
CA LYS A 53 -4.68 2.53 9.08
C LYS A 53 -6.17 2.81 8.83
N ILE A 54 -6.65 4.00 9.16
CA ILE A 54 -8.04 4.41 8.87
C ILE A 54 -8.26 4.52 7.36
N ILE A 55 -7.36 5.19 6.63
CA ILE A 55 -7.43 5.31 5.18
C ILE A 55 -7.37 3.94 4.50
N ALA A 56 -6.56 3.02 5.02
CA ALA A 56 -6.43 1.66 4.50
C ALA A 56 -7.58 0.72 4.90
N GLY A 57 -8.54 1.18 5.70
CA GLY A 57 -9.66 0.36 6.17
C GLY A 57 -9.29 -0.70 7.21
N ILE A 58 -8.12 -0.58 7.85
CA ILE A 58 -7.70 -1.46 8.96
C ILE A 58 -8.44 -1.08 10.24
N GLU A 59 -8.63 0.22 10.45
CA GLU A 59 -9.33 0.76 11.59
C GLU A 59 -10.46 1.70 11.15
N GLN A 60 -11.47 1.85 12.01
CA GLN A 60 -12.56 2.79 11.80
C GLN A 60 -12.29 4.09 12.55
N PRO A 61 -12.59 5.26 11.98
CA PRO A 61 -12.57 6.52 12.74
C PRO A 61 -13.64 6.50 13.83
N SER A 62 -13.41 7.22 14.92
CA SER A 62 -14.41 7.45 15.97
C SER A 62 -15.40 8.56 15.55
N ALA A 63 -14.94 9.52 14.75
CA ALA A 63 -15.72 10.57 14.10
C ALA A 63 -14.96 11.09 12.88
N GLY A 64 -15.63 11.92 12.06
CA GLY A 64 -15.10 12.44 10.81
C GLY A 64 -15.44 11.55 9.62
N THR A 65 -15.05 11.97 8.42
CA THR A 65 -15.48 11.34 7.16
C THR A 65 -14.33 11.22 6.18
N LEU A 66 -14.32 10.12 5.42
CA LEU A 66 -13.42 9.93 4.29
C LEU A 66 -14.17 10.20 2.98
N TYR A 67 -13.47 10.83 2.03
CA TYR A 67 -14.00 11.09 0.69
C TYR A 67 -13.03 10.57 -0.37
N MET A 68 -13.56 9.98 -1.43
CA MET A 68 -12.81 9.73 -2.68
C MET A 68 -13.37 10.62 -3.79
N GLY A 69 -12.59 11.65 -4.15
CA GLY A 69 -13.14 12.78 -4.90
C GLY A 69 -14.27 13.43 -4.12
N ASP A 70 -15.45 13.54 -4.74
CA ASP A 70 -16.65 14.15 -4.10
C ASP A 70 -17.57 13.12 -3.40
N LYS A 71 -17.16 11.84 -3.36
CA LYS A 71 -18.01 10.79 -2.77
C LYS A 71 -17.53 10.41 -1.39
N GLU A 72 -18.43 10.43 -0.43
CA GLU A 72 -18.22 9.86 0.89
C GLU A 72 -17.99 8.35 0.78
N VAL A 73 -16.98 7.85 1.50
CA VAL A 73 -16.64 6.44 1.55
C VAL A 73 -16.38 6.00 2.99
N ALA A 74 -16.73 4.75 3.27
CA ALA A 74 -16.39 4.09 4.53
C ALA A 74 -15.94 2.66 4.24
N PHE A 75 -14.78 2.28 4.75
CA PHE A 75 -14.21 0.96 4.50
C PHE A 75 -14.34 0.10 5.74
N LYS A 76 -15.13 -0.96 5.69
CA LYS A 76 -15.29 -1.91 6.81
C LYS A 76 -14.02 -2.74 7.07
N ASN A 77 -13.20 -2.89 6.05
CA ASN A 77 -11.97 -3.67 6.08
C ASN A 77 -11.05 -3.30 4.91
N THR A 78 -9.83 -3.83 4.94
CA THR A 78 -8.81 -3.62 3.90
C THR A 78 -9.24 -4.12 2.51
N THR A 79 -10.11 -5.12 2.44
CA THR A 79 -10.63 -5.64 1.16
C THR A 79 -11.51 -4.61 0.47
N GLU A 80 -12.33 -3.88 1.22
CA GLU A 80 -13.15 -2.80 0.67
C GLU A 80 -12.28 -1.62 0.22
N ALA A 81 -11.32 -1.18 1.04
CA ALA A 81 -10.37 -0.15 0.65
C ALA A 81 -9.62 -0.53 -0.64
N ARG A 82 -9.19 -1.78 -0.75
CA ARG A 82 -8.52 -2.31 -1.94
C ARG A 82 -9.39 -2.26 -3.20
N LYS A 83 -10.68 -2.56 -3.11
CA LYS A 83 -11.64 -2.43 -4.23
C LYS A 83 -11.78 -0.99 -4.71
N HIS A 84 -11.45 0.00 -3.88
CA HIS A 84 -11.42 1.41 -4.23
C HIS A 84 -10.04 1.89 -4.73
N GLY A 85 -9.08 0.96 -4.85
CA GLY A 85 -7.74 1.24 -5.33
C GLY A 85 -6.76 1.69 -4.24
N ILE A 86 -6.99 1.35 -2.98
CA ILE A 86 -6.09 1.69 -1.88
C ILE A 86 -5.29 0.45 -1.49
N GLY A 87 -3.97 0.52 -1.66
CA GLY A 87 -3.01 -0.48 -1.20
C GLY A 87 -2.25 0.02 0.03
N ILE A 88 -1.82 -0.92 0.87
CA ILE A 88 -0.95 -0.62 2.02
C ILE A 88 0.21 -1.60 2.07
N ILE A 89 1.39 -1.06 2.35
CA ILE A 89 2.61 -1.80 2.65
C ILE A 89 2.91 -1.54 4.12
N HIS A 90 2.90 -2.61 4.89
CA HIS A 90 3.22 -2.57 6.32
C HIS A 90 4.73 -2.55 6.53
N GLN A 91 5.17 -2.09 7.70
CA GLN A 91 6.56 -2.15 8.12
C GLN A 91 7.06 -3.60 8.21
N GLU A 92 6.21 -4.53 8.64
CA GLU A 92 6.50 -5.97 8.65
C GLU A 92 6.14 -6.59 7.31
N LEU A 93 7.07 -7.39 6.77
CA LEU A 93 6.88 -8.10 5.51
C LEU A 93 5.85 -9.22 5.65
N SER A 94 4.85 -9.20 4.77
CA SER A 94 3.78 -10.21 4.73
C SER A 94 4.03 -11.24 3.61
N LEU A 95 5.28 -11.66 3.44
CA LEU A 95 5.70 -12.62 2.42
C LEU A 95 5.90 -14.02 3.00
N PHE A 96 5.70 -15.04 2.18
CA PHE A 96 5.88 -16.44 2.53
C PHE A 96 7.27 -16.90 2.07
N PRO A 97 8.21 -17.17 2.99
CA PRO A 97 9.60 -17.47 2.65
C PRO A 97 9.78 -18.77 1.84
N ASN A 98 8.88 -19.73 2.02
CA ASN A 98 8.90 -21.03 1.33
C ASN A 98 8.25 -21.00 -0.06
N LEU A 99 7.72 -19.88 -0.48
CA LEU A 99 7.18 -19.66 -1.81
C LEU A 99 8.13 -18.81 -2.64
N ASN A 100 8.11 -18.99 -3.95
CA ASN A 100 8.91 -18.16 -4.83
C ASN A 100 8.28 -16.77 -5.07
N VAL A 101 9.02 -15.92 -5.77
CA VAL A 101 8.66 -14.53 -6.02
C VAL A 101 7.30 -14.42 -6.72
N TYR A 102 7.09 -15.13 -7.86
CA TYR A 102 5.81 -14.99 -8.57
C TYR A 102 4.62 -15.50 -7.75
N GLN A 103 4.79 -16.54 -6.95
CA GLN A 103 3.74 -17.06 -6.07
C GLN A 103 3.36 -16.05 -5.00
N ASN A 104 4.33 -15.36 -4.40
CA ASN A 104 4.07 -14.30 -3.44
C ASN A 104 3.36 -13.09 -4.06
N ILE A 105 3.81 -12.67 -5.25
CA ILE A 105 3.21 -11.53 -5.96
C ILE A 105 1.75 -11.79 -6.32
N PHE A 106 1.42 -12.99 -6.79
CA PHE A 106 0.07 -13.34 -7.25
C PHE A 106 -0.80 -14.03 -6.19
N MET A 107 -0.31 -14.21 -4.98
CA MET A 107 -1.09 -14.79 -3.90
C MET A 107 -2.45 -14.08 -3.75
N ALA A 108 -3.54 -14.86 -3.72
CA ALA A 108 -4.93 -14.40 -3.71
C ALA A 108 -5.39 -13.57 -4.92
N LYS A 109 -4.54 -13.40 -5.95
CA LYS A 109 -4.86 -12.72 -7.22
C LYS A 109 -4.67 -13.66 -8.42
N GLU A 110 -4.72 -14.94 -8.20
CA GLU A 110 -4.44 -15.97 -9.20
C GLU A 110 -5.44 -15.87 -10.35
N LYS A 111 -4.94 -15.52 -11.53
CA LYS A 111 -5.73 -15.60 -12.76
C LYS A 111 -5.80 -17.07 -13.16
N LYS A 112 -7.00 -17.65 -13.13
CA LYS A 112 -7.25 -19.02 -13.57
C LYS A 112 -7.53 -19.01 -15.07
N THR A 113 -6.85 -19.86 -15.81
CA THR A 113 -7.23 -20.22 -17.17
C THR A 113 -7.96 -21.57 -17.08
N GLY A 114 -9.29 -21.50 -16.93
CA GLY A 114 -10.10 -22.67 -16.58
C GLY A 114 -9.90 -23.11 -15.13
N PHE A 115 -9.57 -24.39 -14.92
CA PHE A 115 -9.32 -24.95 -13.57
C PHE A 115 -7.83 -24.99 -13.18
N VAL A 116 -6.92 -24.48 -14.05
CA VAL A 116 -5.47 -24.57 -13.84
C VAL A 116 -4.87 -23.17 -13.63
N LEU A 117 -3.99 -23.07 -12.65
CA LEU A 117 -3.17 -21.86 -12.42
C LEU A 117 -2.17 -21.70 -13.59
N ASP A 118 -2.17 -20.55 -14.24
CA ASP A 118 -1.21 -20.24 -15.30
C ASP A 118 0.11 -19.71 -14.70
N ASN A 119 0.89 -20.61 -14.09
CA ASN A 119 2.15 -20.28 -13.44
C ASN A 119 3.15 -19.60 -14.38
N LYS A 120 3.15 -20.00 -15.66
CA LYS A 120 4.05 -19.44 -16.67
C LYS A 120 3.74 -17.98 -16.95
N LYS A 121 2.44 -17.64 -17.06
CA LYS A 121 1.97 -16.28 -17.24
C LYS A 121 2.23 -15.42 -16.00
N HIS A 122 2.03 -15.98 -14.80
CA HIS A 122 2.34 -15.28 -13.54
C HIS A 122 3.84 -14.98 -13.43
N ALA A 123 4.71 -15.92 -13.75
CA ALA A 123 6.16 -15.70 -13.74
C ALA A 123 6.56 -14.61 -14.75
N GLN A 124 5.99 -14.60 -15.95
CA GLN A 124 6.25 -13.55 -16.95
C GLN A 124 5.80 -12.16 -16.48
N LEU A 125 4.60 -12.05 -15.90
CA LEU A 125 4.11 -10.78 -15.38
C LEU A 125 4.92 -10.30 -14.17
N ALA A 126 5.34 -11.22 -13.30
CA ALA A 126 6.25 -10.89 -12.19
C ALA A 126 7.58 -10.35 -12.71
N ALA A 127 8.19 -10.99 -13.71
CA ALA A 127 9.43 -10.52 -14.32
C ALA A 127 9.27 -9.10 -14.88
N GLN A 128 8.19 -8.80 -15.60
CA GLN A 128 7.93 -7.48 -16.17
C GLN A 128 7.82 -6.38 -15.09
N ILE A 129 7.16 -6.66 -13.97
CA ILE A 129 7.05 -5.69 -12.87
C ILE A 129 8.40 -5.47 -12.20
N LEU A 130 9.15 -6.53 -11.95
CA LEU A 130 10.47 -6.44 -11.34
C LEU A 130 11.46 -5.70 -12.24
N GLU A 131 11.37 -5.88 -13.55
CA GLU A 131 12.15 -5.11 -14.52
C GLU A 131 11.81 -3.61 -14.46
N ARG A 132 10.51 -3.26 -14.39
CA ARG A 132 10.07 -1.86 -14.21
C ARG A 132 10.57 -1.25 -12.90
N LEU A 133 10.71 -2.05 -11.86
CA LEU A 133 11.29 -1.63 -10.58
C LEU A 133 12.83 -1.64 -10.59
N GLU A 134 13.46 -1.84 -11.77
CA GLU A 134 14.92 -1.94 -11.93
C GLU A 134 15.56 -2.98 -10.99
N HIS A 135 14.78 -4.04 -10.62
CA HIS A 135 15.19 -5.11 -9.71
C HIS A 135 15.17 -6.46 -10.44
N PRO A 136 16.30 -6.87 -11.07
CA PRO A 136 16.37 -8.11 -11.83
C PRO A 136 16.46 -9.33 -10.88
N ILE A 137 15.33 -9.70 -10.28
CA ILE A 137 15.17 -10.91 -9.47
C ILE A 137 14.43 -11.94 -10.30
N SER A 138 14.94 -13.20 -10.35
CA SER A 138 14.23 -14.27 -11.02
C SER A 138 12.89 -14.55 -10.33
N PRO A 139 11.77 -14.64 -11.07
CA PRO A 139 10.47 -14.99 -10.50
C PRO A 139 10.43 -16.33 -9.76
N ASP A 140 11.34 -17.25 -10.09
CA ASP A 140 11.41 -18.57 -9.48
C ASP A 140 12.28 -18.63 -8.21
N THR A 141 12.93 -17.52 -7.85
CA THR A 141 13.72 -17.44 -6.61
C THR A 141 12.81 -17.54 -5.38
N LEU A 142 13.21 -18.33 -4.38
CA LEU A 142 12.52 -18.39 -3.10
C LEU A 142 12.66 -17.06 -2.34
N ILE A 143 11.59 -16.61 -1.69
CA ILE A 143 11.63 -15.38 -0.90
C ILE A 143 12.63 -15.48 0.25
N GLY A 144 12.77 -16.67 0.85
CA GLY A 144 13.74 -16.92 1.93
C GLY A 144 15.21 -16.69 1.54
N ASP A 145 15.53 -16.78 0.25
CA ASP A 145 16.90 -16.59 -0.27
C ASP A 145 17.20 -15.11 -0.57
N LEU A 146 16.20 -14.24 -0.48
CA LEU A 146 16.33 -12.82 -0.77
C LEU A 146 16.72 -12.00 0.47
N ARG A 147 17.51 -10.95 0.25
CA ARG A 147 17.80 -9.94 1.28
C ARG A 147 16.54 -9.14 1.62
N VAL A 148 16.49 -8.57 2.82
CA VAL A 148 15.31 -7.82 3.31
C VAL A 148 14.88 -6.71 2.36
N GLY A 149 15.82 -5.92 1.80
CA GLY A 149 15.50 -4.89 0.81
C GLY A 149 14.85 -5.47 -0.46
N GLN A 150 15.33 -6.61 -0.95
CA GLN A 150 14.73 -7.30 -2.09
C GLN A 150 13.32 -7.82 -1.75
N GLN A 151 13.12 -8.38 -0.58
CA GLN A 151 11.79 -8.78 -0.10
C GLN A 151 10.84 -7.59 -0.03
N GLN A 152 11.30 -6.42 0.43
CA GLN A 152 10.51 -5.19 0.43
C GLN A 152 10.07 -4.80 -0.99
N MET A 153 10.97 -4.90 -1.98
CA MET A 153 10.62 -4.64 -3.37
C MET A 153 9.59 -5.63 -3.93
N ILE A 154 9.61 -6.90 -3.49
CA ILE A 154 8.56 -7.87 -3.85
C ILE A 154 7.21 -7.49 -3.23
N GLU A 155 7.18 -7.02 -1.98
CA GLU A 155 5.95 -6.53 -1.34
C GLU A 155 5.37 -5.32 -2.09
N ILE A 156 6.22 -4.40 -2.55
CA ILE A 156 5.83 -3.27 -3.40
C ILE A 156 5.27 -3.79 -4.74
N ALA A 157 5.99 -4.67 -5.43
CA ALA A 157 5.56 -5.28 -6.69
C ALA A 157 4.19 -5.95 -6.57
N ARG A 158 3.93 -6.68 -5.47
CA ARG A 158 2.65 -7.32 -5.16
C ARG A 158 1.49 -6.33 -5.09
N ASN A 159 1.74 -5.12 -4.58
CA ASN A 159 0.72 -4.08 -4.53
C ASN A 159 0.51 -3.40 -5.89
N LEU A 160 1.58 -3.15 -6.64
CA LEU A 160 1.52 -2.50 -7.96
C LEU A 160 0.84 -3.33 -9.06
N ILE A 161 0.70 -4.64 -8.87
CA ILE A 161 0.01 -5.54 -9.82
C ILE A 161 -1.53 -5.35 -9.82
N ALA A 162 -2.08 -4.56 -8.91
CA ALA A 162 -3.49 -4.23 -8.92
C ALA A 162 -3.75 -3.22 -10.04
N ASP A 163 -4.55 -3.62 -11.05
CA ASP A 163 -4.85 -2.82 -12.25
C ASP A 163 -5.53 -1.47 -11.94
N ASP A 164 -6.07 -1.29 -10.75
CA ASP A 164 -6.86 -0.14 -10.32
C ASP A 164 -6.27 0.60 -9.09
N LEU A 165 -4.98 0.38 -8.78
CA LEU A 165 -4.30 1.06 -7.68
C LEU A 165 -4.25 2.58 -7.91
N LYS A 166 -4.82 3.34 -6.98
CA LYS A 166 -4.87 4.81 -6.98
C LYS A 166 -4.01 5.43 -5.88
N ILE A 167 -3.96 4.76 -4.74
CA ILE A 167 -3.23 5.21 -3.55
C ILE A 167 -2.43 4.03 -3.01
N LEU A 168 -1.13 4.23 -2.85
CA LEU A 168 -0.25 3.29 -2.16
C LEU A 168 0.23 3.93 -0.86
N ILE A 169 -0.17 3.36 0.26
CA ILE A 169 0.25 3.77 1.60
C ILE A 169 1.48 2.97 1.97
N MET A 170 2.50 3.65 2.48
CA MET A 170 3.74 3.02 2.95
C MET A 170 4.06 3.52 4.35
N ASP A 171 4.16 2.61 5.31
CA ASP A 171 4.56 2.92 6.69
C ASP A 171 6.06 2.65 6.83
N GLU A 172 6.87 3.73 6.89
CA GLU A 172 8.33 3.69 7.01
C GLU A 172 9.06 2.78 5.99
N PRO A 173 8.75 2.86 4.67
CA PRO A 173 9.25 1.90 3.68
C PRO A 173 10.78 1.95 3.51
N THR A 174 11.41 3.05 3.95
CA THR A 174 12.84 3.32 3.70
C THR A 174 13.77 2.73 4.75
N SER A 175 13.24 2.20 5.86
CA SER A 175 14.06 1.63 6.94
C SER A 175 14.89 0.40 6.50
N SER A 176 14.43 -0.33 5.48
CA SER A 176 15.06 -1.54 4.95
C SER A 176 15.57 -1.39 3.51
N LEU A 177 15.31 -0.25 2.84
CA LEU A 177 15.73 0.01 1.48
C LEU A 177 17.05 0.78 1.43
N SER A 178 17.91 0.44 0.47
CA SER A 178 19.09 1.23 0.13
C SER A 178 18.68 2.57 -0.52
N GLN A 179 19.59 3.54 -0.54
CA GLN A 179 19.35 4.83 -1.20
C GLN A 179 19.00 4.69 -2.69
N GLN A 180 19.53 3.66 -3.35
CA GLN A 180 19.24 3.38 -4.76
C GLN A 180 17.82 2.85 -4.94
N GLU A 181 17.38 1.91 -4.09
CA GLU A 181 16.03 1.36 -4.10
C GLU A 181 14.98 2.44 -3.78
N VAL A 182 15.28 3.33 -2.84
CA VAL A 182 14.42 4.50 -2.55
C VAL A 182 14.25 5.39 -3.78
N LYS A 183 15.35 5.69 -4.52
CA LYS A 183 15.26 6.48 -5.74
C LYS A 183 14.41 5.84 -6.83
N ILE A 184 14.46 4.51 -6.95
CA ILE A 184 13.67 3.76 -7.93
C ILE A 184 12.19 3.80 -7.54
N LEU A 185 11.90 3.66 -6.26
CA LEU A 185 10.52 3.68 -5.74
C LEU A 185 9.79 4.99 -6.01
N PHE A 186 10.50 6.13 -5.98
CA PHE A 186 9.92 7.46 -6.19
C PHE A 186 10.07 7.99 -7.64
N LYS A 187 10.47 7.17 -8.59
CA LYS A 187 10.59 7.45 -10.01
C LYS A 187 9.28 7.20 -10.77
#